data_218309d6000159e7be57ce7576a8fb9b
#
_entry.id   218309d6000159e7be57ce7576a8fb9b
#
_cell.length_a   1.000
_cell.length_b   1.000
_cell.length_c   1.000
_cell.angle_alpha   90.00
_cell.angle_beta   90.00
_cell.angle_gamma   90.00
#
_symmetry.space_group_name_H-M   'P 1'
#
loop_
_entity.id
_entity.type
_entity.pdbx_description
1 polymer ?
#
loop_
_entity_poly.entity_id
_entity_poly.type
_entity_poly.pdbx_seq_one_letter_code
_entity_poly.pdbx_strand_id
1 'polypeptide(L)'
;MEKKLTTSTKKTENANENLIQARKKSMKKFNETSEKSFEWLNENSRKFLAAGYLGETISAEERIAAIAQRAEQILEMPGFADKFYHYMSEGFYSLASPVWSNFGKERGLPISCFGSHIDDDIGNILYSQSEVGMMSKLGGGTSGYFGKIRHRGAAIKNNGEASGAVHIMRLFESMVDVVSQGSVRRGRFSPYLPIDHPDIMEFLEIGTEGNPIQELTHGVTVTNDWMQEMIDGDDKKRTVWAKVLQSRGEMGYPYIFFTDNANNGAPDVYKDKNLPIYASNLCTEIMLPSNHDWSFVCVLSSINVLHYDKWKDTDAVETMIYFLDAVITEFLEKLETYKNSDDRDDQQTFLFMERAYNFSKENRALGMGVLGWHSLLQSKMLP
;
A
#
# COMPACT_ATOMS: atom_id res chain seq x y z
N MET A 1 1.52 -35.06 -36.44
CA MET A 1 1.49 -34.22 -35.19
C MET A 1 1.82 -32.74 -35.45
N GLU A 2 2.60 -32.42 -36.47
CA GLU A 2 3.01 -31.02 -36.80
C GLU A 2 1.89 -30.11 -37.35
N LYS A 3 0.86 -30.62 -38.00
CA LYS A 3 -0.24 -29.82 -38.58
C LYS A 3 -1.23 -29.25 -37.52
N LYS A 4 -1.26 -29.76 -36.29
CA LYS A 4 -2.14 -29.24 -35.23
C LYS A 4 -1.50 -28.10 -34.39
N LEU A 5 -0.16 -28.05 -34.32
CA LEU A 5 0.57 -26.96 -33.63
C LEU A 5 0.53 -25.65 -34.43
N THR A 6 0.63 -25.70 -35.76
CA THR A 6 0.65 -24.52 -36.63
C THR A 6 -0.72 -23.82 -36.73
N THR A 7 -1.82 -24.51 -36.48
CA THR A 7 -3.18 -23.90 -36.45
C THR A 7 -3.53 -23.24 -35.14
N SER A 8 -2.95 -23.68 -34.04
CA SER A 8 -3.15 -23.08 -32.72
C SER A 8 -2.39 -21.74 -32.58
N THR A 9 -1.13 -21.68 -33.01
CA THR A 9 -0.31 -20.47 -33.01
C THR A 9 -0.89 -19.38 -33.94
N LYS A 10 -1.36 -19.71 -35.13
CA LYS A 10 -2.03 -18.73 -36.02
C LYS A 10 -3.37 -18.19 -35.48
N LYS A 11 -4.11 -18.99 -34.71
CA LYS A 11 -5.34 -18.50 -34.05
C LYS A 11 -5.04 -17.54 -32.91
N THR A 12 -3.98 -17.78 -32.15
CA THR A 12 -3.53 -16.85 -31.05
C THR A 12 -2.91 -15.58 -31.63
N GLU A 13 -2.16 -15.64 -32.71
CA GLU A 13 -1.61 -14.46 -33.40
C GLU A 13 -2.72 -13.57 -33.98
N ASN A 14 -3.71 -14.16 -34.67
CA ASN A 14 -4.88 -13.43 -35.20
C ASN A 14 -5.75 -12.84 -34.09
N ALA A 15 -5.91 -13.50 -32.95
CA ALA A 15 -6.64 -12.96 -31.79
C ALA A 15 -5.91 -11.77 -31.20
N ASN A 16 -4.58 -11.83 -31.06
CA ASN A 16 -3.75 -10.71 -30.59
C ASN A 16 -3.76 -9.52 -31.57
N GLU A 17 -3.67 -9.75 -32.88
CA GLU A 17 -3.77 -8.68 -33.88
C GLU A 17 -5.14 -8.00 -33.88
N ASN A 18 -6.22 -8.76 -33.74
CA ASN A 18 -7.57 -8.20 -33.63
C ASN A 18 -7.76 -7.41 -32.33
N LEU A 19 -7.16 -7.85 -31.21
CA LEU A 19 -7.15 -7.11 -29.95
C LEU A 19 -6.37 -5.79 -30.07
N ILE A 20 -5.22 -5.81 -30.75
CA ILE A 20 -4.39 -4.63 -30.99
C ILE A 20 -5.12 -3.64 -31.92
N GLN A 21 -5.80 -4.12 -32.95
CA GLN A 21 -6.60 -3.25 -33.84
C GLN A 21 -7.84 -2.68 -33.16
N ALA A 22 -8.54 -3.47 -32.33
CA ALA A 22 -9.65 -2.99 -31.51
C ALA A 22 -9.21 -1.92 -30.51
N ARG A 23 -8.05 -2.13 -29.85
CA ARG A 23 -7.40 -1.14 -28.98
C ARG A 23 -7.06 0.15 -29.73
N LYS A 24 -6.42 0.05 -30.91
CA LYS A 24 -6.10 1.23 -31.73
C LYS A 24 -7.35 2.00 -32.18
N LYS A 25 -8.43 1.31 -32.50
CA LYS A 25 -9.71 1.94 -32.91
C LYS A 25 -10.42 2.61 -31.75
N SER A 26 -10.42 2.00 -30.56
CA SER A 26 -10.91 2.59 -29.32
C SER A 26 -10.12 3.84 -28.95
N MET A 27 -8.78 3.77 -28.99
CA MET A 27 -7.86 4.87 -28.71
C MET A 27 -8.06 6.05 -29.69
N LYS A 28 -8.33 5.80 -30.96
CA LYS A 28 -8.62 6.84 -31.93
C LYS A 28 -9.91 7.59 -31.58
N LYS A 29 -10.93 6.89 -31.09
CA LYS A 29 -12.18 7.47 -30.60
C LYS A 29 -11.96 8.32 -29.32
N PHE A 30 -11.11 7.88 -28.40
CA PHE A 30 -10.70 8.64 -27.21
C PHE A 30 -9.99 9.95 -27.60
N ASN A 31 -9.05 9.90 -28.55
CA ASN A 31 -8.31 11.07 -28.99
C ASN A 31 -9.17 12.11 -29.74
N GLU A 32 -10.23 11.69 -30.43
CA GLU A 32 -11.16 12.58 -31.16
C GLU A 32 -12.14 13.31 -30.22
N THR A 33 -12.39 12.79 -29.00
CA THR A 33 -13.24 13.43 -27.97
C THR A 33 -12.46 14.31 -26.98
N SER A 34 -11.13 14.25 -26.95
CA SER A 34 -10.29 14.93 -25.96
C SER A 34 -9.52 16.13 -26.51
N GLU A 35 -10.20 17.10 -27.11
CA GLU A 35 -9.60 18.43 -27.36
C GLU A 35 -9.40 19.28 -26.08
N LYS A 36 -9.69 18.73 -24.90
CA LYS A 36 -9.42 19.32 -23.57
C LYS A 36 -8.77 18.28 -22.66
N SER A 37 -7.77 18.16 -22.51
CA SER A 37 -6.35 18.04 -22.49
C SER A 37 -5.72 18.13 -21.11
N PHE A 38 -5.60 17.07 -20.35
CA PHE A 38 -4.56 16.78 -19.35
C PHE A 38 -3.63 17.98 -19.01
N GLU A 39 -4.19 19.16 -18.64
CA GLU A 39 -3.41 20.35 -18.29
C GLU A 39 -2.39 20.09 -17.18
N TRP A 40 -2.68 19.11 -16.31
CA TRP A 40 -1.78 18.68 -15.24
C TRP A 40 -0.60 17.84 -15.73
N LEU A 41 -0.69 17.23 -16.93
CA LEU A 41 0.40 16.49 -17.57
C LEU A 41 1.42 17.43 -18.25
N ASN A 42 2.07 18.26 -17.47
CA ASN A 42 3.16 19.09 -17.95
C ASN A 42 4.43 18.25 -18.26
N GLU A 43 5.46 18.89 -18.80
CA GLU A 43 6.71 18.20 -19.19
C GLU A 43 7.37 17.46 -18.04
N ASN A 44 7.35 18.01 -16.82
CA ASN A 44 7.94 17.37 -15.65
C ASN A 44 7.13 16.13 -15.21
N SER A 45 5.80 16.22 -15.23
CA SER A 45 4.92 15.08 -14.94
C SER A 45 5.15 13.94 -15.94
N ARG A 46 5.29 14.26 -17.22
CA ARG A 46 5.56 13.27 -18.28
C ARG A 46 6.92 12.61 -18.11
N LYS A 47 7.97 13.38 -17.81
CA LYS A 47 9.31 12.84 -17.52
C LYS A 47 9.30 11.92 -16.29
N PHE A 48 8.60 12.34 -15.23
CA PHE A 48 8.47 11.54 -14.02
C PHE A 48 7.75 10.21 -14.27
N LEU A 49 6.62 10.23 -14.97
CA LEU A 49 5.88 9.01 -15.31
C LEU A 49 6.70 8.09 -16.22
N ALA A 50 7.42 8.63 -17.21
CA ALA A 50 8.26 7.87 -18.12
C ALA A 50 9.46 7.20 -17.41
N ALA A 51 9.94 7.75 -16.31
CA ALA A 51 11.13 7.25 -15.59
C ALA A 51 10.94 5.91 -14.89
N GLY A 52 9.71 5.36 -14.78
CA GLY A 52 9.49 4.05 -14.14
C GLY A 52 8.06 3.55 -14.13
N TYR A 53 7.08 4.36 -14.56
CA TYR A 53 5.66 4.01 -14.42
C TYR A 53 4.98 3.59 -15.73
N LEU A 54 5.44 4.10 -16.88
CA LEU A 54 4.81 3.85 -18.17
C LEU A 54 5.45 2.70 -18.96
N GLY A 55 6.75 2.46 -18.79
CA GLY A 55 7.55 1.72 -19.75
C GLY A 55 7.95 2.60 -20.95
N GLU A 56 8.80 2.09 -21.84
CA GLU A 56 9.43 2.89 -22.90
C GLU A 56 8.51 3.24 -24.08
N THR A 57 7.39 2.52 -24.24
CA THR A 57 6.61 2.52 -25.50
C THR A 57 5.22 3.14 -25.41
N ILE A 58 4.75 3.58 -24.23
CA ILE A 58 3.41 4.16 -24.06
C ILE A 58 3.44 5.54 -23.43
N SER A 59 2.58 6.45 -23.91
CA SER A 59 2.36 7.75 -23.32
C SER A 59 1.54 7.68 -22.03
N ALA A 60 1.50 8.75 -21.26
CA ALA A 60 0.67 8.83 -20.05
C ALA A 60 -0.83 8.68 -20.37
N GLU A 61 -1.28 9.28 -21.45
CA GLU A 61 -2.67 9.20 -21.92
C GLU A 61 -3.05 7.77 -22.32
N GLU A 62 -2.17 7.08 -23.05
CA GLU A 62 -2.37 5.68 -23.40
C GLU A 62 -2.40 4.78 -22.14
N ARG A 63 -1.56 5.08 -21.17
CA ARG A 63 -1.55 4.34 -19.90
C ARG A 63 -2.86 4.55 -19.12
N ILE A 64 -3.36 5.79 -19.05
CA ILE A 64 -4.65 6.10 -18.41
C ILE A 64 -5.80 5.38 -19.14
N ALA A 65 -5.79 5.38 -20.47
CA ALA A 65 -6.80 4.66 -21.25
C ALA A 65 -6.76 3.15 -20.98
N ALA A 66 -5.56 2.55 -20.90
CA ALA A 66 -5.42 1.13 -20.57
C ALA A 66 -5.91 0.80 -19.15
N ILE A 67 -5.62 1.66 -18.16
CA ILE A 67 -6.13 1.54 -16.79
C ILE A 67 -7.67 1.61 -16.80
N ALA A 68 -8.24 2.59 -17.45
CA ALA A 68 -9.68 2.79 -17.53
C ALA A 68 -10.39 1.59 -18.18
N GLN A 69 -9.87 1.08 -19.30
CA GLN A 69 -10.41 -0.09 -20.00
C GLN A 69 -10.32 -1.36 -19.14
N ARG A 70 -9.22 -1.56 -18.42
CA ARG A 70 -9.09 -2.71 -17.52
C ARG A 70 -10.11 -2.64 -16.38
N ALA A 71 -10.32 -1.47 -15.80
CA ALA A 71 -11.34 -1.27 -14.76
C ALA A 71 -12.76 -1.57 -15.29
N GLU A 72 -13.11 -1.08 -16.49
CA GLU A 72 -14.39 -1.38 -17.14
C GLU A 72 -14.58 -2.89 -17.33
N GLN A 73 -13.54 -3.61 -17.77
CA GLN A 73 -13.59 -5.06 -17.94
C GLN A 73 -13.86 -5.80 -16.64
N ILE A 74 -13.19 -5.41 -15.55
CA ILE A 74 -13.35 -6.04 -14.24
C ILE A 74 -14.74 -5.76 -13.65
N LEU A 75 -15.22 -4.52 -13.79
CA LEU A 75 -16.50 -4.08 -13.25
C LEU A 75 -17.70 -4.54 -14.08
N GLU A 76 -17.45 -4.98 -15.32
CA GLU A 76 -18.51 -5.29 -16.30
C GLU A 76 -19.51 -4.13 -16.49
N MET A 77 -18.99 -2.86 -16.42
CA MET A 77 -19.79 -1.64 -16.49
C MET A 77 -19.51 -0.87 -17.79
N PRO A 78 -20.27 -1.08 -18.88
CA PRO A 78 -20.06 -0.38 -20.14
C PRO A 78 -20.10 1.14 -20.01
N GLY A 79 -19.10 1.84 -20.56
CA GLY A 79 -18.96 3.30 -20.47
C GLY A 79 -18.19 3.80 -19.24
N PHE A 80 -17.79 2.92 -18.33
CA PHE A 80 -16.97 3.28 -17.17
C PHE A 80 -15.61 3.83 -17.62
N ALA A 81 -15.00 3.23 -18.63
CA ALA A 81 -13.69 3.65 -19.14
C ALA A 81 -13.70 5.08 -19.67
N ASP A 82 -14.72 5.46 -20.45
CA ASP A 82 -14.88 6.81 -20.99
C ASP A 82 -15.02 7.85 -19.85
N LYS A 83 -15.85 7.54 -18.87
CA LYS A 83 -16.10 8.39 -17.69
C LYS A 83 -14.83 8.56 -16.84
N PHE A 84 -14.19 7.47 -16.48
CA PHE A 84 -12.97 7.49 -15.68
C PHE A 84 -11.84 8.25 -16.39
N TYR A 85 -11.64 8.02 -17.68
CA TYR A 85 -10.68 8.72 -18.50
C TYR A 85 -10.95 10.24 -18.53
N HIS A 86 -12.22 10.64 -18.68
CA HIS A 86 -12.62 12.04 -18.63
C HIS A 86 -12.24 12.67 -17.26
N TYR A 87 -12.56 12.04 -16.14
CA TYR A 87 -12.22 12.57 -14.82
C TYR A 87 -10.70 12.63 -14.58
N MET A 88 -9.95 11.66 -15.12
CA MET A 88 -8.49 11.74 -15.14
C MET A 88 -7.98 12.92 -15.98
N SER A 89 -8.58 13.19 -17.14
CA SER A 89 -8.17 14.30 -17.99
C SER A 89 -8.40 15.66 -17.34
N GLU A 90 -9.47 15.80 -16.55
CA GLU A 90 -9.78 17.01 -15.77
C GLU A 90 -8.90 17.17 -14.51
N GLY A 91 -8.07 16.19 -14.17
CA GLY A 91 -7.21 16.22 -12.99
C GLY A 91 -7.94 15.98 -11.67
N PHE A 92 -9.12 15.34 -11.72
CA PHE A 92 -9.89 15.03 -10.51
C PHE A 92 -9.26 13.93 -9.67
N TYR A 93 -8.47 13.04 -10.27
CA TYR A 93 -7.88 11.87 -9.63
C TYR A 93 -6.37 11.87 -9.67
N SER A 94 -5.78 11.34 -8.60
CA SER A 94 -4.37 10.99 -8.52
C SER A 94 -4.26 9.53 -8.12
N LEU A 95 -3.79 8.70 -9.04
CA LEU A 95 -3.66 7.26 -8.83
C LEU A 95 -2.38 6.94 -8.06
N ALA A 96 -2.45 5.93 -7.21
CA ALA A 96 -1.27 5.42 -6.50
C ALA A 96 -0.21 4.87 -7.48
N SER A 97 1.06 5.01 -7.13
CA SER A 97 2.18 4.53 -7.96
C SER A 97 2.06 3.08 -8.42
N PRO A 98 1.63 2.11 -7.57
CA PRO A 98 1.45 0.73 -8.03
C PRO A 98 0.31 0.54 -9.03
N VAL A 99 -0.71 1.40 -9.00
CA VAL A 99 -1.76 1.39 -10.04
C VAL A 99 -1.15 1.78 -11.39
N TRP A 100 -0.36 2.86 -11.42
CA TRP A 100 0.37 3.25 -12.63
C TRP A 100 1.31 2.16 -13.13
N SER A 101 2.04 1.50 -12.23
CA SER A 101 3.06 0.51 -12.59
C SER A 101 2.47 -0.83 -12.98
N ASN A 102 1.42 -1.31 -12.28
CA ASN A 102 1.07 -2.74 -12.26
C ASN A 102 -0.38 -3.06 -12.65
N PHE A 103 -1.35 -2.13 -12.48
CA PHE A 103 -2.76 -2.42 -12.78
C PHE A 103 -2.96 -2.71 -14.27
N GLY A 104 -3.62 -3.81 -14.58
CA GLY A 104 -3.83 -4.29 -15.95
C GLY A 104 -2.56 -4.83 -16.63
N LYS A 105 -1.47 -5.08 -15.88
CA LYS A 105 -0.25 -5.73 -16.40
C LYS A 105 -0.14 -7.15 -15.83
N GLU A 106 0.56 -8.02 -16.53
CA GLU A 106 0.73 -9.43 -16.15
C GLU A 106 1.44 -9.58 -14.80
N ARG A 107 2.50 -8.80 -14.55
CA ARG A 107 3.33 -8.88 -13.34
C ARG A 107 3.18 -7.67 -12.45
N GLY A 108 3.48 -7.86 -11.16
CA GLY A 108 3.35 -6.87 -10.11
C GLY A 108 1.91 -6.76 -9.60
N LEU A 109 1.77 -6.20 -8.40
CA LEU A 109 0.48 -6.01 -7.76
C LEU A 109 0.13 -4.51 -7.70
N PRO A 110 -1.13 -4.12 -7.92
CA PRO A 110 -1.54 -2.72 -7.91
C PRO A 110 -1.79 -2.18 -6.49
N ILE A 111 -1.05 -2.68 -5.50
CA ILE A 111 -1.21 -2.40 -4.07
C ILE A 111 -0.06 -1.56 -3.55
N SER A 112 -0.38 -0.50 -2.81
CA SER A 112 0.59 0.45 -2.28
C SER A 112 1.26 -0.04 -1.01
N CYS A 113 0.48 -0.54 -0.05
CA CYS A 113 0.96 -0.83 1.30
C CYS A 113 0.32 -2.10 1.86
N PHE A 114 1.11 -2.77 2.69
CA PHE A 114 0.72 -3.94 3.48
C PHE A 114 1.12 -3.73 4.93
N GLY A 115 0.37 -4.30 5.86
CA GLY A 115 0.72 -4.28 7.27
C GLY A 115 0.53 -5.64 7.92
N SER A 116 1.62 -6.17 8.48
CA SER A 116 1.69 -7.50 9.09
C SER A 116 1.59 -7.43 10.60
N HIS A 117 0.97 -8.44 11.20
CA HIS A 117 1.00 -8.70 12.63
C HIS A 117 2.05 -9.75 12.92
N ILE A 118 2.98 -9.46 13.85
CA ILE A 118 4.11 -10.35 14.12
C ILE A 118 3.97 -10.93 15.51
N ASP A 119 3.70 -12.24 15.58
CA ASP A 119 3.54 -12.97 16.82
C ASP A 119 4.90 -13.40 17.40
N ASP A 120 4.93 -13.66 18.72
CA ASP A 120 6.13 -13.98 19.49
C ASP A 120 6.54 -15.47 19.40
N ASP A 121 6.68 -15.94 18.17
CA ASP A 121 7.26 -17.25 17.88
C ASP A 121 8.14 -17.18 16.63
N ILE A 122 9.21 -17.98 16.61
CA ILE A 122 10.21 -17.92 15.53
C ILE A 122 9.63 -18.31 14.16
N GLY A 123 8.66 -19.21 14.12
CA GLY A 123 8.01 -19.63 12.88
C GLY A 123 7.25 -18.48 12.27
N ASN A 124 6.44 -17.76 13.07
CA ASN A 124 5.70 -16.58 12.62
C ASN A 124 6.63 -15.41 12.24
N ILE A 125 7.69 -15.18 13.01
CA ILE A 125 8.69 -14.13 12.70
C ILE A 125 9.33 -14.39 11.34
N LEU A 126 9.79 -15.61 11.04
CA LEU A 126 10.40 -15.97 9.78
C LEU A 126 9.38 -15.95 8.61
N TYR A 127 8.17 -16.42 8.87
CA TYR A 127 7.09 -16.31 7.89
C TYR A 127 6.80 -14.84 7.54
N SER A 128 6.62 -13.98 8.54
CA SER A 128 6.36 -12.54 8.35
C SER A 128 7.52 -11.84 7.65
N GLN A 129 8.77 -12.23 7.91
CA GLN A 129 9.93 -11.73 7.17
C GLN A 129 9.85 -12.10 5.67
N SER A 130 9.50 -13.36 5.36
CA SER A 130 9.35 -13.84 3.98
C SER A 130 8.17 -13.16 3.28
N GLU A 131 7.05 -12.98 3.99
CA GLU A 131 5.88 -12.24 3.55
C GLU A 131 6.25 -10.80 3.16
N VAL A 132 6.95 -10.07 4.04
CA VAL A 132 7.44 -8.70 3.78
C VAL A 132 8.37 -8.66 2.58
N GLY A 133 9.26 -9.64 2.43
CA GLY A 133 10.13 -9.76 1.26
C GLY A 133 9.34 -9.95 -0.04
N MET A 134 8.31 -10.80 -0.02
CA MET A 134 7.46 -11.02 -1.20
C MET A 134 6.63 -9.78 -1.54
N MET A 135 6.04 -9.11 -0.54
CA MET A 135 5.33 -7.83 -0.73
C MET A 135 6.23 -6.76 -1.35
N SER A 136 7.48 -6.66 -0.87
CA SER A 136 8.48 -5.73 -1.43
C SER A 136 8.85 -6.07 -2.87
N LYS A 137 9.07 -7.35 -3.20
CA LYS A 137 9.31 -7.84 -4.58
C LYS A 137 8.19 -7.45 -5.52
N LEU A 138 6.94 -7.45 -5.04
CA LEU A 138 5.74 -7.14 -5.83
C LEU A 138 5.39 -5.64 -5.85
N GLY A 139 6.20 -4.79 -5.20
CA GLY A 139 6.14 -3.33 -5.29
C GLY A 139 5.39 -2.65 -4.16
N GLY A 140 4.98 -3.37 -3.11
CA GLY A 140 4.31 -2.81 -1.94
C GLY A 140 5.30 -2.21 -0.92
N GLY A 141 4.91 -1.14 -0.25
CA GLY A 141 5.51 -0.71 1.02
C GLY A 141 4.97 -1.56 2.17
N THR A 142 5.76 -1.77 3.20
CA THR A 142 5.41 -2.73 4.26
C THR A 142 5.53 -2.12 5.66
N SER A 143 4.73 -2.61 6.58
CA SER A 143 4.81 -2.29 8.01
C SER A 143 4.57 -3.54 8.85
N GLY A 144 4.94 -3.48 10.12
CA GLY A 144 4.70 -4.60 11.04
C GLY A 144 4.51 -4.15 12.48
N TYR A 145 3.55 -4.76 13.17
CA TYR A 145 3.31 -4.53 14.59
C TYR A 145 4.11 -5.52 15.43
N PHE A 146 5.05 -5.02 16.25
CA PHE A 146 5.97 -5.80 17.08
C PHE A 146 5.57 -5.86 18.57
N GLY A 147 4.42 -5.30 18.93
CA GLY A 147 4.01 -5.22 20.33
C GLY A 147 3.73 -6.56 21.03
N LYS A 148 3.68 -7.65 20.27
CA LYS A 148 3.57 -9.00 20.84
C LYS A 148 4.94 -9.64 21.14
N ILE A 149 6.00 -9.16 20.52
CA ILE A 149 7.34 -9.73 20.68
C ILE A 149 7.84 -9.46 22.10
N ARG A 150 8.33 -10.48 22.77
CA ARG A 150 8.91 -10.35 24.11
C ARG A 150 10.16 -9.47 24.10
N HIS A 151 10.34 -8.76 25.20
CA HIS A 151 11.46 -7.84 25.36
C HIS A 151 12.82 -8.55 25.51
N ARG A 152 13.89 -7.80 25.34
CA ARG A 152 15.29 -8.26 25.60
C ARG A 152 15.42 -8.74 27.04
N GLY A 153 16.05 -9.90 27.22
CA GLY A 153 16.26 -10.55 28.52
C GLY A 153 15.02 -11.31 29.04
N ALA A 154 13.90 -11.33 28.32
CA ALA A 154 12.77 -12.18 28.68
C ALA A 154 13.14 -13.67 28.56
N ALA A 155 12.76 -14.48 29.55
CA ALA A 155 13.07 -15.88 29.55
C ALA A 155 12.45 -16.67 28.39
N ILE A 156 13.27 -17.48 27.72
CA ILE A 156 12.84 -18.46 26.74
C ILE A 156 12.75 -19.81 27.43
N LYS A 157 11.62 -20.48 27.34
CA LYS A 157 11.37 -21.76 28.00
C LYS A 157 12.54 -22.74 27.80
N ASN A 158 13.30 -23.00 28.86
CA ASN A 158 14.46 -23.90 28.89
C ASN A 158 15.60 -23.53 27.91
N ASN A 159 15.69 -22.29 27.41
CA ASN A 159 16.57 -21.96 26.30
C ASN A 159 17.26 -20.57 26.42
N GLY A 160 17.42 -20.05 27.64
CA GLY A 160 18.08 -18.77 27.90
C GLY A 160 17.15 -17.58 27.80
N GLU A 161 17.63 -16.45 27.23
CA GLU A 161 16.97 -15.17 27.19
C GLU A 161 16.75 -14.68 25.75
N ALA A 162 15.67 -13.93 25.53
CA ALA A 162 15.32 -13.34 24.25
C ALA A 162 16.23 -12.15 23.90
N SER A 163 16.50 -11.97 22.63
CA SER A 163 17.27 -10.84 22.10
C SER A 163 16.47 -9.54 21.98
N GLY A 164 15.14 -9.60 22.14
CA GLY A 164 14.25 -8.43 22.14
C GLY A 164 13.69 -8.06 20.76
N ALA A 165 12.67 -7.22 20.78
CA ALA A 165 11.94 -6.82 19.58
C ALA A 165 12.83 -6.06 18.58
N VAL A 166 13.64 -5.13 19.06
CA VAL A 166 14.48 -4.29 18.18
C VAL A 166 15.54 -5.13 17.45
N HIS A 167 16.12 -6.12 18.12
CA HIS A 167 17.10 -7.01 17.46
C HIS A 167 16.46 -7.83 16.32
N ILE A 168 15.22 -8.27 16.49
CA ILE A 168 14.46 -8.99 15.47
C ILE A 168 14.17 -8.07 14.25
N MET A 169 13.93 -6.78 14.45
CA MET A 169 13.68 -5.83 13.36
C MET A 169 14.82 -5.76 12.33
N ARG A 170 16.07 -6.13 12.72
CA ARG A 170 17.20 -6.21 11.79
C ARG A 170 17.01 -7.23 10.67
N LEU A 171 16.24 -8.29 10.91
CA LEU A 171 15.91 -9.28 9.89
C LEU A 171 15.05 -8.64 8.78
N PHE A 172 14.13 -7.76 9.17
CA PHE A 172 13.23 -7.05 8.24
C PHE A 172 13.97 -5.96 7.47
N GLU A 173 14.88 -5.20 8.14
CA GLU A 173 15.72 -4.22 7.45
C GLU A 173 16.57 -4.89 6.36
N SER A 174 17.30 -5.95 6.71
CA SER A 174 18.13 -6.68 5.77
C SER A 174 17.30 -7.25 4.59
N MET A 175 16.08 -7.71 4.88
CA MET A 175 15.19 -8.23 3.83
C MET A 175 14.79 -7.16 2.84
N VAL A 176 14.31 -5.99 3.30
CA VAL A 176 13.83 -4.92 2.40
C VAL A 176 14.95 -4.15 1.72
N ASP A 177 16.16 -4.17 2.26
CA ASP A 177 17.36 -3.64 1.60
C ASP A 177 17.72 -4.48 0.37
N VAL A 178 17.66 -5.79 0.49
CA VAL A 178 18.01 -6.74 -0.58
C VAL A 178 16.88 -6.94 -1.59
N VAL A 179 15.62 -6.99 -1.11
CA VAL A 179 14.46 -7.34 -1.94
C VAL A 179 13.64 -6.10 -2.28
N SER A 180 13.54 -5.81 -3.58
CA SER A 180 12.78 -4.69 -4.11
C SER A 180 12.14 -5.02 -5.47
N GLN A 181 11.19 -4.21 -5.93
CA GLN A 181 10.63 -4.31 -7.28
C GLN A 181 11.61 -3.70 -8.30
N GLY A 182 12.75 -4.36 -8.55
CA GLY A 182 13.74 -3.92 -9.52
C GLY A 182 14.11 -2.43 -9.37
N SER A 183 14.15 -1.70 -10.49
CA SER A 183 14.42 -0.26 -10.50
C SER A 183 13.21 0.64 -10.21
N VAL A 184 12.00 0.05 -10.05
CA VAL A 184 10.75 0.82 -9.94
C VAL A 184 10.50 1.30 -8.52
N ARG A 185 10.59 0.41 -7.52
CA ARG A 185 10.39 0.73 -6.10
C ARG A 185 11.37 -0.02 -5.21
N ARG A 186 12.08 0.72 -4.34
CA ARG A 186 12.89 0.11 -3.28
C ARG A 186 11.97 -0.49 -2.21
N GLY A 187 12.40 -1.61 -1.61
CA GLY A 187 11.77 -2.17 -0.43
C GLY A 187 11.86 -1.18 0.74
N ARG A 188 10.78 -1.02 1.49
CA ARG A 188 10.71 -0.19 2.69
C ARG A 188 9.83 -0.86 3.73
N PHE A 189 10.23 -0.77 5.00
CA PHE A 189 9.52 -1.36 6.11
C PHE A 189 9.46 -0.40 7.30
N SER A 190 8.30 -0.33 7.96
CA SER A 190 8.09 0.45 9.17
C SER A 190 7.64 -0.45 10.33
N PRO A 191 8.50 -0.77 11.29
CA PRO A 191 8.07 -1.41 12.52
C PRO A 191 7.33 -0.44 13.43
N TYR A 192 6.28 -0.94 14.09
CA TYR A 192 5.53 -0.25 15.13
C TYR A 192 5.71 -0.96 16.47
N LEU A 193 6.01 -0.18 17.51
CA LEU A 193 6.17 -0.69 18.87
C LEU A 193 5.32 0.12 19.85
N PRO A 194 4.59 -0.51 20.80
CA PRO A 194 3.91 0.21 21.87
C PRO A 194 4.90 1.03 22.72
N ILE A 195 4.49 2.23 23.08
CA ILE A 195 5.32 3.16 23.85
C ILE A 195 5.65 2.65 25.27
N ASP A 196 4.84 1.74 25.79
CA ASP A 196 5.04 1.04 27.09
C ASP A 196 5.83 -0.26 26.97
N HIS A 197 6.27 -0.64 25.77
CA HIS A 197 7.09 -1.83 25.58
C HIS A 197 8.45 -1.69 26.29
N PRO A 198 8.96 -2.70 27.01
CA PRO A 198 10.23 -2.57 27.75
C PRO A 198 11.45 -2.22 26.89
N ASP A 199 11.45 -2.59 25.59
CA ASP A 199 12.53 -2.23 24.65
C ASP A 199 12.36 -0.83 24.01
N ILE A 200 11.43 0.01 24.49
CA ILE A 200 11.11 1.28 23.86
C ILE A 200 12.31 2.22 23.74
N MET A 201 13.16 2.29 24.74
CA MET A 201 14.34 3.17 24.72
C MET A 201 15.36 2.72 23.65
N GLU A 202 15.56 1.40 23.47
CA GLU A 202 16.39 0.85 22.40
C GLU A 202 15.75 1.14 21.03
N PHE A 203 14.43 1.04 20.93
CA PHE A 203 13.67 1.33 19.71
C PHE A 203 13.80 2.80 19.26
N LEU A 204 13.83 3.74 20.20
CA LEU A 204 13.96 5.17 19.91
C LEU A 204 15.39 5.58 19.48
N GLU A 205 16.36 4.67 19.54
CA GLU A 205 17.71 4.88 19.01
C GLU A 205 17.84 4.43 17.54
N ILE A 206 16.81 3.84 16.92
CA ILE A 206 16.82 3.47 15.50
C ILE A 206 17.10 4.73 14.66
N GLY A 207 18.05 4.61 13.71
CA GLY A 207 18.45 5.70 12.81
C GLY A 207 19.46 6.68 13.40
N THR A 208 19.82 6.56 14.70
CA THR A 208 20.87 7.40 15.29
C THR A 208 22.27 6.95 14.86
N GLU A 209 23.25 7.84 14.96
CA GLU A 209 24.64 7.54 14.60
C GLU A 209 25.18 6.33 15.39
N GLY A 210 25.71 5.33 14.68
CA GLY A 210 26.25 4.10 15.25
C GLY A 210 25.21 3.01 15.54
N ASN A 211 23.92 3.28 15.41
CA ASN A 211 22.91 2.23 15.54
C ASN A 211 23.00 1.26 14.34
N PRO A 212 22.88 -0.05 14.56
CA PRO A 212 22.93 -1.03 13.46
C PRO A 212 21.73 -0.98 12.51
N ILE A 213 20.63 -0.33 12.90
CA ILE A 213 19.42 -0.13 12.08
C ILE A 213 19.38 1.33 11.62
N GLN A 214 19.50 1.56 10.30
CA GLN A 214 19.59 2.90 9.69
C GLN A 214 18.48 3.21 8.69
N GLU A 215 17.95 2.18 8.02
CA GLU A 215 17.06 2.36 6.87
C GLU A 215 15.56 2.14 7.19
N LEU A 216 15.22 1.79 8.42
CA LEU A 216 13.83 1.63 8.84
C LEU A 216 13.22 2.97 9.23
N THR A 217 12.08 3.30 8.63
CA THR A 217 11.15 4.24 9.26
C THR A 217 10.46 3.50 10.40
N HIS A 218 10.08 4.19 11.48
CA HIS A 218 9.50 3.50 12.62
C HIS A 218 8.42 4.35 13.30
N GLY A 219 7.51 3.70 14.04
CA GLY A 219 6.40 4.36 14.72
C GLY A 219 6.16 3.83 16.14
N VAL A 220 5.74 4.70 17.04
CA VAL A 220 5.25 4.33 18.37
C VAL A 220 3.73 4.33 18.39
N THR A 221 3.13 3.31 19.02
CA THR A 221 1.69 3.28 19.28
C THR A 221 1.42 3.70 20.72
N VAL A 222 0.46 4.59 20.92
CA VAL A 222 0.19 5.27 22.21
C VAL A 222 -1.28 5.15 22.54
N THR A 223 -1.58 4.76 23.81
CA THR A 223 -2.94 4.74 24.34
C THR A 223 -3.28 6.04 25.08
N ASN A 224 -4.57 6.33 25.22
CA ASN A 224 -5.04 7.48 25.99
C ASN A 224 -4.60 7.41 27.46
N ASP A 225 -4.70 6.21 28.06
CA ASP A 225 -4.31 6.02 29.46
C ASP A 225 -2.82 6.31 29.68
N TRP A 226 -1.95 5.82 28.79
CA TRP A 226 -0.53 6.10 28.86
C TRP A 226 -0.24 7.62 28.77
N MET A 227 -0.91 8.32 27.84
CA MET A 227 -0.77 9.77 27.68
C MET A 227 -1.28 10.51 28.91
N GLN A 228 -2.40 10.10 29.48
CA GLN A 228 -2.96 10.74 30.67
C GLN A 228 -2.02 10.60 31.85
N GLU A 229 -1.48 9.40 32.12
CA GLU A 229 -0.51 9.17 33.20
C GLU A 229 0.77 10.01 33.00
N MET A 230 1.25 10.16 31.76
CA MET A 230 2.36 11.05 31.42
C MET A 230 2.04 12.53 31.76
N ILE A 231 0.85 12.99 31.40
CA ILE A 231 0.37 14.35 31.68
C ILE A 231 0.26 14.56 33.19
N ASP A 232 -0.28 13.60 33.94
CA ASP A 232 -0.53 13.64 35.37
C ASP A 232 0.77 13.59 36.21
N GLY A 233 1.92 13.29 35.57
CA GLY A 233 3.21 13.51 36.23
C GLY A 233 4.05 12.25 36.41
N ASP A 234 3.79 11.15 35.71
CA ASP A 234 4.68 9.99 35.71
C ASP A 234 6.05 10.34 35.09
N ASP A 235 7.07 10.43 35.91
CA ASP A 235 8.42 10.85 35.49
C ASP A 235 9.07 9.90 34.47
N LYS A 236 8.79 8.61 34.55
CA LYS A 236 9.32 7.63 33.60
C LYS A 236 8.67 7.82 32.23
N LYS A 237 7.34 7.99 32.17
CA LYS A 237 6.62 8.26 30.94
C LYS A 237 6.99 9.61 30.34
N ARG A 238 7.20 10.64 31.15
CA ARG A 238 7.72 11.94 30.70
C ARG A 238 9.11 11.81 30.07
N THR A 239 9.98 11.01 30.64
CA THR A 239 11.32 10.74 30.08
C THR A 239 11.23 10.06 28.71
N VAL A 240 10.37 9.04 28.57
CA VAL A 240 10.13 8.36 27.28
C VAL A 240 9.54 9.33 26.27
N TRP A 241 8.54 10.12 26.67
CA TRP A 241 7.91 11.10 25.78
C TRP A 241 8.87 12.19 25.31
N ALA A 242 9.71 12.70 26.21
CA ALA A 242 10.77 13.65 25.87
C ALA A 242 11.71 13.07 24.81
N LYS A 243 12.10 11.80 24.94
CA LYS A 243 12.93 11.11 23.95
C LYS A 243 12.20 10.97 22.59
N VAL A 244 10.91 10.63 22.60
CA VAL A 244 10.09 10.59 21.36
C VAL A 244 10.12 11.94 20.65
N LEU A 245 9.88 13.04 21.40
CA LEU A 245 9.86 14.38 20.81
C LEU A 245 11.25 14.82 20.31
N GLN A 246 12.30 14.47 21.05
CA GLN A 246 13.68 14.74 20.65
C GLN A 246 14.00 14.01 19.32
N SER A 247 13.78 12.71 19.26
CA SER A 247 14.04 11.89 18.06
C SER A 247 13.24 12.42 16.85
N ARG A 248 11.98 12.81 17.05
CA ARG A 248 11.18 13.43 15.98
C ARG A 248 11.76 14.76 15.50
N GLY A 249 12.26 15.58 16.42
CA GLY A 249 12.87 16.86 16.09
C GLY A 249 14.17 16.70 15.29
N GLU A 250 14.95 15.67 15.58
CA GLU A 250 16.25 15.39 14.96
C GLU A 250 16.13 14.63 13.65
N MET A 251 15.23 13.63 13.56
CA MET A 251 15.18 12.68 12.45
C MET A 251 13.84 12.63 11.70
N GLY A 252 12.77 13.24 12.24
CA GLY A 252 11.41 13.10 11.74
C GLY A 252 10.68 11.81 12.19
N TYR A 253 11.34 10.94 12.93
CA TYR A 253 10.82 9.67 13.48
C TYR A 253 11.00 9.62 15.00
N PRO A 254 10.23 8.78 15.72
CA PRO A 254 9.19 7.87 15.25
C PRO A 254 7.92 8.60 14.78
N TYR A 255 7.09 7.96 13.95
CA TYR A 255 5.70 8.32 13.81
C TYR A 255 4.96 8.10 15.13
N ILE A 256 3.91 8.89 15.40
CA ILE A 256 3.08 8.73 16.59
C ILE A 256 1.69 8.27 16.14
N PHE A 257 1.28 7.11 16.61
CA PHE A 257 0.00 6.50 16.28
C PHE A 257 -0.85 6.36 17.56
N PHE A 258 -1.91 7.14 17.66
CA PHE A 258 -2.84 7.07 18.79
C PHE A 258 -3.85 5.94 18.58
N THR A 259 -3.59 4.80 19.23
CA THR A 259 -4.33 3.55 19.04
C THR A 259 -5.81 3.71 19.38
N ASP A 260 -6.15 4.38 20.47
CA ASP A 260 -7.54 4.57 20.91
C ASP A 260 -8.30 5.50 19.95
N ASN A 261 -7.65 6.53 19.42
CA ASN A 261 -8.26 7.38 18.40
C ASN A 261 -8.59 6.61 17.12
N ALA A 262 -7.66 5.75 16.68
CA ALA A 262 -7.89 4.91 15.51
C ALA A 262 -9.05 3.93 15.72
N ASN A 263 -9.10 3.25 16.87
CA ASN A 263 -10.17 2.29 17.18
C ASN A 263 -11.51 2.98 17.44
N ASN A 264 -11.53 4.13 18.13
CA ASN A 264 -12.76 4.91 18.37
C ASN A 264 -13.34 5.47 17.07
N GLY A 265 -12.48 5.93 16.16
CA GLY A 265 -12.84 6.42 14.82
C GLY A 265 -13.08 5.33 13.78
N ALA A 266 -12.86 4.06 14.11
CA ALA A 266 -13.03 2.96 13.18
C ALA A 266 -14.49 2.80 12.73
N PRO A 267 -14.73 2.32 11.49
CA PRO A 267 -16.07 1.97 11.02
C PRO A 267 -16.75 0.97 11.94
N ASP A 268 -18.07 1.07 12.05
CA ASP A 268 -18.87 0.20 12.94
C ASP A 268 -18.66 -1.27 12.65
N VAL A 269 -18.48 -1.66 11.39
CA VAL A 269 -18.19 -3.05 10.99
C VAL A 269 -16.95 -3.63 11.68
N TYR A 270 -15.92 -2.82 11.98
CA TYR A 270 -14.75 -3.31 12.73
C TYR A 270 -15.05 -3.47 14.21
N LYS A 271 -15.85 -2.56 14.78
CA LYS A 271 -16.29 -2.63 16.17
C LYS A 271 -17.20 -3.83 16.40
N ASP A 272 -18.19 -4.03 15.54
CA ASP A 272 -19.15 -5.15 15.59
C ASP A 272 -18.47 -6.52 15.48
N LYS A 273 -17.41 -6.60 14.67
CA LYS A 273 -16.61 -7.83 14.49
C LYS A 273 -15.44 -7.95 15.48
N ASN A 274 -15.29 -6.98 16.41
CA ASN A 274 -14.16 -6.92 17.34
C ASN A 274 -12.81 -7.05 16.66
N LEU A 275 -12.57 -6.21 15.63
CA LEU A 275 -11.34 -6.15 14.84
C LEU A 275 -10.47 -4.97 15.27
N PRO A 276 -9.55 -5.13 16.23
CA PRO A 276 -8.73 -4.04 16.73
C PRO A 276 -7.66 -3.62 15.73
N ILE A 277 -7.40 -2.31 15.70
CA ILE A 277 -6.33 -1.70 14.93
C ILE A 277 -5.15 -1.48 15.86
N TYR A 278 -4.01 -2.14 15.58
CA TYR A 278 -2.81 -2.09 16.43
C TYR A 278 -1.78 -1.06 15.95
N ALA A 279 -1.66 -0.88 14.65
CA ALA A 279 -0.64 -0.04 14.03
C ALA A 279 -1.12 0.47 12.67
N SER A 280 -0.30 1.28 12.01
CA SER A 280 -0.57 1.81 10.68
C SER A 280 0.35 1.19 9.62
N ASN A 281 0.20 1.65 8.38
CA ASN A 281 1.07 1.31 7.26
C ASN A 281 2.41 2.08 7.33
N LEU A 282 3.23 1.91 6.29
CA LEU A 282 4.55 2.54 6.13
C LEU A 282 4.53 4.07 6.35
N CYS A 283 3.50 4.77 5.88
CA CYS A 283 3.40 6.23 5.90
C CYS A 283 2.43 6.79 6.98
N THR A 284 1.86 5.93 7.82
CA THR A 284 1.00 6.28 8.98
C THR A 284 -0.36 6.90 8.61
N GLU A 285 -0.87 6.66 7.40
CA GLU A 285 -2.19 7.17 6.97
C GLU A 285 -3.31 6.13 6.97
N ILE A 286 -2.99 4.83 7.14
CA ILE A 286 -3.95 3.74 7.02
C ILE A 286 -4.21 3.10 8.39
N MET A 287 -5.49 2.97 8.77
CA MET A 287 -5.95 2.36 10.01
C MET A 287 -6.81 1.13 9.67
N LEU A 288 -6.17 -0.03 9.54
CA LEU A 288 -6.82 -1.29 9.22
C LEU A 288 -6.42 -2.38 10.23
N PRO A 289 -7.34 -3.33 10.53
CA PRO A 289 -7.04 -4.44 11.44
C PRO A 289 -6.06 -5.43 10.82
N SER A 290 -5.20 -5.99 11.65
CA SER A 290 -4.31 -7.11 11.32
C SER A 290 -4.28 -8.11 12.47
N ASN A 291 -4.06 -9.39 12.17
CA ASN A 291 -3.96 -10.44 13.15
C ASN A 291 -3.09 -11.60 12.65
N HIS A 292 -3.09 -12.73 13.33
CA HIS A 292 -2.33 -13.92 12.95
C HIS A 292 -2.61 -14.38 11.51
N ASP A 293 -3.85 -14.29 11.05
CA ASP A 293 -4.31 -14.81 9.76
C ASP A 293 -4.42 -13.72 8.67
N TRP A 294 -4.30 -12.44 9.05
CA TRP A 294 -4.49 -11.30 8.18
C TRP A 294 -3.34 -10.31 8.23
N SER A 295 -2.76 -10.05 7.08
CA SER A 295 -1.96 -8.85 6.82
C SER A 295 -2.82 -7.86 6.04
N PHE A 296 -3.04 -6.66 6.57
CA PHE A 296 -3.91 -5.71 5.91
C PHE A 296 -3.32 -5.22 4.58
N VAL A 297 -4.22 -4.87 3.67
CA VAL A 297 -3.90 -4.40 2.33
C VAL A 297 -4.52 -3.03 2.12
N CYS A 298 -3.73 -2.08 1.62
CA CYS A 298 -4.18 -0.75 1.27
C CYS A 298 -4.35 -0.61 -0.23
N VAL A 299 -5.60 -0.40 -0.67
CA VAL A 299 -5.95 0.01 -2.02
C VAL A 299 -6.19 1.51 -1.99
N LEU A 300 -5.27 2.29 -2.56
CA LEU A 300 -5.27 3.75 -2.41
C LEU A 300 -5.24 4.46 -3.75
N SER A 301 -6.08 5.47 -3.90
CA SER A 301 -5.95 6.59 -4.83
C SER A 301 -6.63 7.82 -4.24
N SER A 302 -6.41 9.01 -4.78
CA SER A 302 -6.90 10.24 -4.17
C SER A 302 -7.75 11.06 -5.12
N ILE A 303 -8.75 11.77 -4.55
CA ILE A 303 -9.52 12.79 -5.26
C ILE A 303 -8.92 14.17 -4.99
N ASN A 304 -8.87 15.00 -6.03
CA ASN A 304 -8.30 16.36 -5.96
C ASN A 304 -9.38 17.39 -5.65
N VAL A 305 -9.42 17.86 -4.40
CA VAL A 305 -10.43 18.85 -3.96
C VAL A 305 -10.14 20.26 -4.46
N LEU A 306 -8.97 20.55 -5.05
CA LEU A 306 -8.77 21.81 -5.77
C LEU A 306 -9.86 22.00 -6.85
N HIS A 307 -10.30 20.91 -7.45
CA HIS A 307 -11.36 20.91 -8.47
C HIS A 307 -12.76 20.64 -7.90
N TYR A 308 -12.96 20.81 -6.57
CA TYR A 308 -14.21 20.50 -5.88
C TYR A 308 -15.43 21.10 -6.58
N ASP A 309 -15.39 22.38 -6.97
CA ASP A 309 -16.52 23.06 -7.61
C ASP A 309 -16.86 22.50 -9.00
N LYS A 310 -15.91 21.78 -9.65
CA LYS A 310 -16.16 21.14 -10.94
C LYS A 310 -16.78 19.75 -10.79
N TRP A 311 -16.42 19.01 -9.75
CA TRP A 311 -16.85 17.61 -9.62
C TRP A 311 -17.92 17.34 -8.54
N LYS A 312 -18.18 18.28 -7.60
CA LYS A 312 -19.08 18.08 -6.47
C LYS A 312 -20.52 17.65 -6.85
N ASP A 313 -21.00 18.06 -8.03
CA ASP A 313 -22.33 17.75 -8.53
C ASP A 313 -22.30 16.62 -9.59
N THR A 314 -21.20 15.85 -9.64
CA THR A 314 -21.01 14.69 -10.53
C THR A 314 -20.90 13.41 -9.71
N ASP A 315 -20.79 12.25 -10.38
CA ASP A 315 -20.52 10.97 -9.75
C ASP A 315 -19.02 10.63 -9.62
N ALA A 316 -18.15 11.66 -9.56
CA ALA A 316 -16.70 11.47 -9.50
C ALA A 316 -16.24 10.67 -8.26
N VAL A 317 -16.86 10.89 -7.10
CA VAL A 317 -16.56 10.12 -5.87
C VAL A 317 -16.96 8.66 -6.05
N GLU A 318 -18.17 8.40 -6.52
CA GLU A 318 -18.68 7.05 -6.77
C GLU A 318 -17.81 6.31 -7.81
N THR A 319 -17.45 6.97 -8.90
CA THR A 319 -16.58 6.43 -9.95
C THR A 319 -15.21 6.04 -9.38
N MET A 320 -14.63 6.83 -8.47
CA MET A 320 -13.37 6.48 -7.80
C MET A 320 -13.53 5.25 -6.90
N ILE A 321 -14.63 5.12 -6.18
CA ILE A 321 -14.90 3.94 -5.33
C ILE A 321 -15.01 2.67 -6.17
N TYR A 322 -15.76 2.70 -7.28
CA TYR A 322 -15.80 1.56 -8.22
C TYR A 322 -14.41 1.24 -8.80
N PHE A 323 -13.64 2.27 -9.13
CA PHE A 323 -12.26 2.06 -9.59
C PHE A 323 -11.39 1.35 -8.54
N LEU A 324 -11.44 1.77 -7.28
CA LEU A 324 -10.70 1.12 -6.19
C LEU A 324 -11.17 -0.32 -5.98
N ASP A 325 -12.46 -0.59 -6.15
CA ASP A 325 -12.99 -1.96 -6.10
C ASP A 325 -12.49 -2.83 -7.28
N ALA A 326 -12.33 -2.25 -8.46
CA ALA A 326 -11.67 -2.94 -9.57
C ALA A 326 -10.19 -3.25 -9.27
N VAL A 327 -9.48 -2.35 -8.58
CA VAL A 327 -8.08 -2.55 -8.20
C VAL A 327 -7.92 -3.71 -7.22
N ILE A 328 -8.77 -3.81 -6.17
CA ILE A 328 -8.70 -4.93 -5.23
C ILE A 328 -9.16 -6.24 -5.89
N THR A 329 -10.10 -6.18 -6.81
CA THR A 329 -10.53 -7.36 -7.58
C THR A 329 -9.38 -7.90 -8.42
N GLU A 330 -8.64 -7.07 -9.16
CA GLU A 330 -7.46 -7.51 -9.90
C GLU A 330 -6.38 -8.09 -8.99
N PHE A 331 -6.19 -7.51 -7.80
CA PHE A 331 -5.26 -8.07 -6.82
C PHE A 331 -5.63 -9.51 -6.43
N LEU A 332 -6.91 -9.74 -6.13
CA LEU A 332 -7.41 -11.08 -5.80
C LEU A 332 -7.30 -12.05 -6.98
N GLU A 333 -7.69 -11.64 -8.18
CA GLU A 333 -7.57 -12.45 -9.41
C GLU A 333 -6.12 -12.90 -9.68
N LYS A 334 -5.16 -11.99 -9.53
CA LYS A 334 -3.73 -12.31 -9.71
C LYS A 334 -3.25 -13.32 -8.67
N LEU A 335 -3.63 -13.16 -7.41
CA LEU A 335 -3.24 -14.11 -6.36
C LEU A 335 -3.93 -15.46 -6.53
N GLU A 336 -5.17 -15.50 -7.01
CA GLU A 336 -5.83 -16.77 -7.35
C GLU A 336 -5.15 -17.46 -8.56
N THR A 337 -4.66 -16.69 -9.52
CA THR A 337 -3.86 -17.23 -10.62
C THR A 337 -2.58 -17.87 -10.10
N TYR A 338 -1.85 -17.22 -9.20
CA TYR A 338 -0.65 -17.77 -8.57
C TYR A 338 -0.96 -19.03 -7.73
N LYS A 339 -2.07 -19.02 -6.99
CA LYS A 339 -2.53 -20.16 -6.19
C LYS A 339 -2.77 -21.42 -7.03
N ASN A 340 -3.33 -21.25 -8.23
CA ASN A 340 -3.75 -22.34 -9.11
C ASN A 340 -2.73 -22.61 -10.23
N SER A 341 -1.58 -21.97 -10.22
CA SER A 341 -0.50 -22.17 -11.19
C SER A 341 0.21 -23.51 -10.96
N ASP A 342 0.66 -24.15 -12.03
CA ASP A 342 1.56 -25.32 -11.96
C ASP A 342 3.03 -24.91 -11.73
N ASP A 343 3.33 -23.59 -11.79
CA ASP A 343 4.65 -23.06 -11.53
C ASP A 343 4.91 -22.96 -10.02
N ARG A 344 6.05 -23.49 -9.60
CA ARG A 344 6.45 -23.50 -8.18
C ARG A 344 6.69 -22.10 -7.62
N ASP A 345 7.22 -21.18 -8.42
CA ASP A 345 7.52 -19.82 -8.00
C ASP A 345 6.21 -19.02 -7.77
N ASP A 346 5.20 -19.26 -8.62
CA ASP A 346 3.86 -18.69 -8.42
C ASP A 346 3.20 -19.22 -7.14
N GLN A 347 3.24 -20.54 -6.92
CA GLN A 347 2.71 -21.16 -5.70
C GLN A 347 3.40 -20.63 -4.44
N GLN A 348 4.73 -20.44 -4.47
CA GLN A 348 5.46 -19.83 -3.36
C GLN A 348 5.12 -18.35 -3.18
N THR A 349 4.89 -17.62 -4.26
CA THR A 349 4.40 -16.24 -4.20
C THR A 349 3.06 -16.18 -3.49
N PHE A 350 2.10 -17.04 -3.85
CA PHE A 350 0.82 -17.11 -3.14
C PHE A 350 0.98 -17.46 -1.67
N LEU A 351 1.82 -18.45 -1.34
CA LEU A 351 2.06 -18.87 0.06
C LEU A 351 2.42 -17.69 0.97
N PHE A 352 3.31 -16.80 0.52
CA PHE A 352 3.73 -15.61 1.28
C PHE A 352 2.80 -14.40 1.09
N MET A 353 1.74 -14.51 0.29
CA MET A 353 0.71 -13.49 0.12
C MET A 353 -0.65 -13.93 0.68
N GLU A 354 -0.75 -15.12 1.27
CA GLU A 354 -2.01 -15.72 1.71
C GLU A 354 -2.74 -14.87 2.74
N ARG A 355 -2.04 -14.31 3.73
CA ARG A 355 -2.66 -13.42 4.74
C ARG A 355 -3.23 -12.15 4.11
N ALA A 356 -2.53 -11.57 3.14
CA ALA A 356 -2.99 -10.39 2.40
C ALA A 356 -4.20 -10.74 1.52
N TYR A 357 -4.19 -11.91 0.88
CA TYR A 357 -5.32 -12.42 0.11
C TYR A 357 -6.55 -12.63 0.99
N ASN A 358 -6.40 -13.30 2.14
CA ASN A 358 -7.49 -13.57 3.07
C ASN A 358 -8.11 -12.27 3.59
N PHE A 359 -7.26 -11.31 4.03
CA PHE A 359 -7.74 -9.98 4.44
C PHE A 359 -8.57 -9.31 3.34
N SER A 360 -8.04 -9.25 2.13
CA SER A 360 -8.68 -8.56 1.01
C SER A 360 -9.99 -9.21 0.59
N LYS A 361 -10.05 -10.54 0.62
CA LYS A 361 -11.24 -11.32 0.28
C LYS A 361 -12.37 -11.09 1.27
N GLU A 362 -12.05 -11.00 2.56
CA GLU A 362 -13.04 -10.87 3.62
C GLU A 362 -13.46 -9.44 3.91
N ASN A 363 -12.54 -8.47 3.77
CA ASN A 363 -12.78 -7.09 4.20
C ASN A 363 -12.93 -6.10 3.05
N ARG A 364 -12.33 -6.32 1.87
CA ARG A 364 -12.36 -5.42 0.70
C ARG A 364 -12.17 -3.94 1.07
N ALA A 365 -11.18 -3.65 1.92
CA ALA A 365 -10.92 -2.30 2.40
C ALA A 365 -10.42 -1.39 1.26
N LEU A 366 -11.06 -0.25 1.08
CA LEU A 366 -10.73 0.75 0.06
C LEU A 366 -10.31 2.06 0.72
N GLY A 367 -9.25 2.70 0.20
CA GLY A 367 -8.72 3.96 0.68
C GLY A 367 -8.83 5.06 -0.37
N MET A 368 -9.80 5.96 -0.22
CA MET A 368 -9.87 7.17 -1.03
C MET A 368 -9.23 8.33 -0.26
N GLY A 369 -8.04 8.76 -0.70
CA GLY A 369 -7.35 9.92 -0.16
C GLY A 369 -7.89 11.24 -0.70
N VAL A 370 -7.49 12.34 -0.07
CA VAL A 370 -7.81 13.71 -0.49
C VAL A 370 -6.51 14.48 -0.69
N LEU A 371 -6.35 15.12 -1.85
CA LEU A 371 -5.25 16.03 -2.11
C LEU A 371 -5.77 17.41 -2.53
N GLY A 372 -4.90 18.44 -2.47
CA GLY A 372 -5.26 19.79 -2.90
C GLY A 372 -6.03 20.61 -1.87
N TRP A 373 -6.14 20.17 -0.61
CA TRP A 373 -6.88 20.86 0.43
C TRP A 373 -6.39 22.30 0.66
N HIS A 374 -5.09 22.48 0.87
CA HIS A 374 -4.51 23.80 1.03
C HIS A 374 -4.75 24.69 -0.19
N SER A 375 -4.57 24.15 -1.41
CA SER A 375 -4.83 24.88 -2.64
C SER A 375 -6.30 25.31 -2.79
N LEU A 376 -7.24 24.45 -2.35
CA LEU A 376 -8.65 24.80 -2.32
C LEU A 376 -8.93 25.97 -1.36
N LEU A 377 -8.39 25.92 -0.13
CA LEU A 377 -8.54 27.01 0.84
C LEU A 377 -7.99 28.32 0.30
N GLN A 378 -6.77 28.30 -0.28
CA GLN A 378 -6.19 29.48 -0.92
C GLN A 378 -7.04 30.01 -2.07
N SER A 379 -7.54 29.14 -2.93
CA SER A 379 -8.39 29.55 -4.07
C SER A 379 -9.69 30.22 -3.63
N LYS A 380 -10.16 29.88 -2.44
CA LYS A 380 -11.38 30.47 -1.82
C LYS A 380 -11.05 31.58 -0.83
N MET A 381 -9.81 31.98 -0.68
CA MET A 381 -9.34 32.99 0.28
C MET A 381 -9.76 32.66 1.73
N LEU A 382 -9.81 31.37 2.05
CA LEU A 382 -10.10 30.88 3.41
C LEU A 382 -8.81 30.67 4.21
N PRO A 383 -8.82 30.93 5.56
CA PRO A 383 -7.68 30.70 6.42
C PRO A 383 -7.31 29.23 6.57
#